data_97b8db83ff5c64f644312a3ca1cbf084
#
_entry.id   97b8db83ff5c64f644312a3ca1cbf084
#
_cell.length_a   1.000
_cell.length_b   1.000
_cell.length_c   1.000
_cell.angle_alpha   90.00
_cell.angle_beta   90.00
_cell.angle_gamma   90.00
#
_symmetry.space_group_name_H-M   'P 1'
#
loop_
_entity.id
_entity.type
_entity.pdbx_description
1 polymer ?
#
loop_
_entity_poly.entity_id
_entity_poly.type
_entity_poly.pdbx_seq_one_letter_code
_entity_poly.pdbx_strand_id
1 'polypeptide(L)'
;SGVVTAAAGTTYTFTVTNTDGCTSSASSNIVVNAQPTTPSASISGSVTQPTCATATGSFQIASYNAANTYTFTPSVVSTSGSGLVTANTGTYTFTVTNTDGCTSSASSNIVVNAQPVTPSAPTAGSVTQPTCAVATGSFTIDSYNSANTYTFSPTGPIVDGSGVVTAAAGATYTFT
;
A
#
# COMPACT_ATOMS: atom_id res chain seq x y z
N SER A 1 49.51 -6.09 -26.27
CA SER A 1 48.40 -5.13 -26.23
C SER A 1 48.42 -4.41 -24.87
N GLY A 2 48.35 -3.08 -24.88
CA GLY A 2 48.25 -2.27 -23.68
C GLY A 2 46.77 -1.97 -23.36
N VAL A 3 46.39 -2.16 -22.09
CA VAL A 3 45.08 -1.73 -21.59
C VAL A 3 45.22 -0.36 -20.90
N VAL A 4 44.38 0.58 -21.27
CA VAL A 4 44.34 1.93 -20.67
C VAL A 4 43.05 2.06 -19.85
N THR A 5 43.20 2.43 -18.59
CA THR A 5 42.04 2.78 -17.71
C THR A 5 41.72 4.26 -17.88
N ALA A 6 40.45 4.56 -18.07
CA ALA A 6 39.98 5.91 -18.33
C ALA A 6 38.73 6.23 -17.45
N ALA A 7 38.57 7.50 -17.07
CA ALA A 7 37.42 7.94 -16.31
C ALA A 7 36.15 7.91 -17.16
N ALA A 8 35.04 7.52 -16.55
CA ALA A 8 33.72 7.52 -17.19
C ALA A 8 33.24 8.95 -17.49
N GLY A 9 32.40 9.10 -18.51
CA GLY A 9 31.82 10.38 -18.92
C GLY A 9 32.78 11.33 -19.65
N THR A 10 33.91 10.84 -20.14
CA THR A 10 34.97 11.66 -20.74
C THR A 10 35.32 11.16 -22.13
N THR A 11 35.69 12.09 -23.01
CA THR A 11 36.20 11.79 -24.35
C THR A 11 37.73 11.98 -24.37
N TYR A 12 38.45 11.01 -24.88
CA TYR A 12 39.90 10.98 -24.93
C TYR A 12 40.39 10.92 -26.36
N THR A 13 41.60 11.46 -26.58
CA THR A 13 42.45 11.18 -27.75
C THR A 13 43.85 10.85 -27.26
N PHE A 14 44.64 10.19 -28.05
CA PHE A 14 46.06 9.92 -27.77
C PHE A 14 46.94 10.13 -29.00
N THR A 15 48.19 10.38 -28.76
CA THR A 15 49.25 10.42 -29.75
C THR A 15 50.29 9.36 -29.43
N VAL A 16 51.08 8.93 -30.38
CA VAL A 16 52.20 8.01 -30.18
C VAL A 16 53.50 8.71 -30.56
N THR A 17 54.49 8.68 -29.68
CA THR A 17 55.84 9.18 -29.96
C THR A 17 56.79 7.98 -30.02
N ASN A 18 57.56 7.86 -31.12
CA ASN A 18 58.54 6.78 -31.29
C ASN A 18 59.86 7.11 -30.56
N THR A 19 60.81 6.16 -30.61
CA THR A 19 62.12 6.29 -29.97
C THR A 19 62.97 7.43 -30.53
N ASP A 20 62.70 7.87 -31.76
CA ASP A 20 63.40 8.98 -32.43
C ASP A 20 62.79 10.34 -32.14
N GLY A 21 61.74 10.40 -31.28
CA GLY A 21 61.09 11.62 -30.87
C GLY A 21 59.96 12.13 -31.82
N CYS A 22 59.62 11.37 -32.85
CA CYS A 22 58.55 11.75 -33.81
C CYS A 22 57.19 11.37 -33.27
N THR A 23 56.26 12.36 -33.20
CA THR A 23 54.91 12.19 -32.65
C THR A 23 53.86 12.13 -33.76
N SER A 24 52.94 11.21 -33.68
CA SER A 24 51.78 11.08 -34.59
C SER A 24 50.77 12.19 -34.44
N SER A 25 49.87 12.34 -35.41
CA SER A 25 48.59 13.06 -35.20
C SER A 25 47.78 12.38 -34.10
N ALA A 26 46.86 13.12 -33.50
CA ALA A 26 45.93 12.59 -32.49
C ALA A 26 45.03 11.51 -33.10
N SER A 27 44.67 10.51 -32.29
CA SER A 27 43.65 9.52 -32.64
C SER A 27 42.29 10.16 -32.84
N SER A 28 41.34 9.42 -33.40
CA SER A 28 39.93 9.75 -33.32
C SER A 28 39.45 9.76 -31.86
N ASN A 29 38.33 10.43 -31.62
CA ASN A 29 37.71 10.49 -30.28
C ASN A 29 37.38 9.09 -29.76
N ILE A 30 37.77 8.82 -28.51
CA ILE A 30 37.42 7.65 -27.74
C ILE A 30 36.48 8.10 -26.66
N VAL A 31 35.19 7.75 -26.78
CA VAL A 31 34.14 8.17 -25.83
C VAL A 31 34.00 7.06 -24.77
N VAL A 32 34.25 7.40 -23.52
CA VAL A 32 33.89 6.57 -22.35
C VAL A 32 32.60 7.09 -21.78
N ASN A 33 31.53 6.33 -21.93
CA ASN A 33 30.21 6.75 -21.46
C ASN A 33 30.17 6.96 -19.92
N ALA A 34 29.22 7.78 -19.45
CA ALA A 34 29.00 7.93 -18.02
C ALA A 34 28.52 6.61 -17.40
N GLN A 35 28.86 6.40 -16.13
CA GLN A 35 28.37 5.24 -15.39
C GLN A 35 26.85 5.31 -15.25
N PRO A 36 26.10 4.25 -15.58
CA PRO A 36 24.67 4.19 -15.35
C PRO A 36 24.32 4.37 -13.85
N THR A 37 23.24 5.10 -13.59
CA THR A 37 22.78 5.33 -12.22
C THR A 37 21.86 4.22 -11.73
N THR A 38 22.03 3.82 -10.47
CA THR A 38 21.14 2.85 -9.82
C THR A 38 19.81 3.53 -9.48
N PRO A 39 18.66 2.96 -9.86
CA PRO A 39 17.35 3.50 -9.50
C PRO A 39 17.06 3.34 -8.01
N SER A 40 16.04 4.03 -7.49
CA SER A 40 15.55 3.83 -6.12
C SER A 40 14.22 3.07 -6.12
N ALA A 41 14.01 2.24 -5.09
CA ALA A 41 12.76 1.54 -4.86
C ALA A 41 12.01 2.20 -3.69
N SER A 42 11.04 3.04 -3.98
CA SER A 42 10.24 3.75 -2.98
C SER A 42 8.78 3.87 -3.43
N ILE A 43 7.87 4.05 -2.48
CA ILE A 43 6.46 4.35 -2.76
C ILE A 43 6.22 5.85 -2.64
N SER A 44 5.19 6.35 -3.33
CA SER A 44 4.69 7.71 -3.24
C SER A 44 3.46 7.73 -2.34
N GLY A 45 3.51 8.53 -1.28
CA GLY A 45 2.42 8.64 -0.31
C GLY A 45 2.30 7.44 0.62
N SER A 46 1.08 7.20 1.11
CA SER A 46 0.74 6.12 2.03
C SER A 46 0.10 4.93 1.32
N VAL A 47 0.09 3.78 2.00
CA VAL A 47 -0.65 2.59 1.55
C VAL A 47 -2.15 2.81 1.79
N THR A 48 -2.98 2.63 0.77
CA THR A 48 -4.44 2.54 0.91
C THR A 48 -4.75 1.15 1.44
N GLN A 49 -5.38 1.09 2.62
CA GLN A 49 -5.68 -0.16 3.30
C GLN A 49 -7.01 -0.78 2.82
N PRO A 50 -7.20 -2.10 2.97
CA PRO A 50 -8.49 -2.76 2.75
C PRO A 50 -9.61 -2.13 3.61
N THR A 51 -10.83 -2.20 3.10
CA THR A 51 -12.07 -1.78 3.79
C THR A 51 -13.02 -2.95 3.92
N CYS A 52 -14.13 -2.81 4.65
CA CYS A 52 -15.16 -3.87 4.72
C CYS A 52 -15.67 -4.29 3.35
N ALA A 53 -15.65 -3.40 2.34
CA ALA A 53 -16.13 -3.66 0.98
C ALA A 53 -15.02 -4.11 0.02
N THR A 54 -13.76 -3.83 0.32
CA THR A 54 -12.62 -4.08 -0.58
C THR A 54 -11.54 -4.89 0.14
N ALA A 55 -11.27 -6.09 -0.34
CA ALA A 55 -10.34 -7.02 0.30
C ALA A 55 -8.86 -6.70 0.04
N THR A 56 -8.55 -5.85 -0.93
CA THR A 56 -7.19 -5.50 -1.33
C THR A 56 -6.80 -4.10 -0.88
N GLY A 57 -5.52 -3.92 -0.56
CA GLY A 57 -4.91 -2.60 -0.45
C GLY A 57 -4.17 -2.21 -1.72
N SER A 58 -3.72 -0.96 -1.77
CA SER A 58 -2.93 -0.46 -2.89
C SER A 58 -1.89 0.56 -2.46
N PHE A 59 -0.85 0.70 -3.28
CA PHE A 59 0.19 1.72 -3.11
C PHE A 59 0.75 2.14 -4.47
N GLN A 60 1.30 3.34 -4.54
CA GLN A 60 1.87 3.90 -5.76
C GLN A 60 3.39 3.78 -5.73
N ILE A 61 4.01 3.26 -6.79
CA ILE A 61 5.46 3.30 -6.98
C ILE A 61 5.87 4.75 -7.26
N ALA A 62 6.83 5.28 -6.50
CA ALA A 62 7.39 6.60 -6.75
C ALA A 62 8.20 6.61 -8.06
N SER A 63 8.06 7.67 -8.84
CA SER A 63 8.79 7.85 -10.11
C SER A 63 8.71 6.61 -11.03
N TYR A 64 7.52 6.00 -11.11
CA TYR A 64 7.31 4.83 -11.95
C TYR A 64 7.74 5.09 -13.40
N ASN A 65 8.50 4.15 -13.96
CA ASN A 65 8.90 4.17 -15.37
C ASN A 65 8.61 2.79 -15.98
N ALA A 66 7.75 2.75 -16.99
CA ALA A 66 7.33 1.51 -17.65
C ALA A 66 8.48 0.75 -18.35
N ALA A 67 9.62 1.42 -18.61
CA ALA A 67 10.83 0.79 -19.17
C ALA A 67 11.63 0.01 -18.12
N ASN A 68 11.39 0.22 -16.82
CA ASN A 68 12.06 -0.49 -15.74
C ASN A 68 11.34 -1.81 -15.41
N THR A 69 12.08 -2.75 -14.85
CA THR A 69 11.55 -4.01 -14.30
C THR A 69 11.39 -3.86 -12.79
N TYR A 70 10.21 -4.23 -12.27
CA TYR A 70 9.87 -4.20 -10.84
C TYR A 70 9.70 -5.62 -10.33
N THR A 71 10.50 -6.01 -9.34
CA THR A 71 10.45 -7.36 -8.76
C THR A 71 9.98 -7.28 -7.32
N PHE A 72 8.81 -7.86 -7.04
CA PHE A 72 8.18 -7.85 -5.72
C PHE A 72 8.48 -9.11 -4.92
N THR A 73 8.58 -8.96 -3.61
CA THR A 73 8.70 -10.06 -2.65
C THR A 73 7.68 -9.86 -1.52
N PRO A 74 6.68 -10.78 -1.36
CA PRO A 74 6.31 -11.86 -2.28
C PRO A 74 5.79 -11.35 -3.64
N SER A 75 5.82 -12.20 -4.68
CA SER A 75 5.51 -11.84 -6.07
C SER A 75 4.02 -11.77 -6.42
N VAL A 76 3.15 -11.79 -5.42
CA VAL A 76 1.67 -11.89 -5.57
C VAL A 76 0.99 -10.52 -5.60
N VAL A 77 1.40 -9.66 -6.52
CA VAL A 77 0.83 -8.31 -6.68
C VAL A 77 0.42 -8.06 -8.14
N SER A 78 -0.52 -7.15 -8.35
CA SER A 78 -0.88 -6.65 -9.67
C SER A 78 -0.41 -5.19 -9.79
N THR A 79 0.28 -4.87 -10.88
CA THR A 79 0.78 -3.51 -11.15
C THR A 79 0.13 -2.97 -12.42
N SER A 80 -0.46 -1.78 -12.33
CA SER A 80 -1.01 -1.07 -13.48
C SER A 80 0.10 -0.39 -14.32
N GLY A 81 -0.23 0.00 -15.54
CA GLY A 81 0.68 0.77 -16.40
C GLY A 81 1.06 2.16 -15.88
N SER A 82 0.40 2.65 -14.83
CA SER A 82 0.74 3.89 -14.12
C SER A 82 1.60 3.67 -12.87
N GLY A 83 1.94 2.41 -12.53
CA GLY A 83 2.70 2.06 -11.33
C GLY A 83 1.87 1.97 -10.05
N LEU A 84 0.53 1.95 -10.16
CA LEU A 84 -0.34 1.60 -9.03
C LEU A 84 -0.29 0.08 -8.83
N VAL A 85 0.05 -0.33 -7.63
CA VAL A 85 0.15 -1.74 -7.21
C VAL A 85 -1.05 -2.08 -6.34
N THR A 86 -1.72 -3.18 -6.65
CA THR A 86 -2.80 -3.75 -5.83
C THR A 86 -2.30 -5.07 -5.23
N ALA A 87 -2.50 -5.25 -3.93
CA ALA A 87 -2.01 -6.40 -3.19
C ALA A 87 -3.01 -6.88 -2.13
N ASN A 88 -3.00 -8.17 -1.86
CA ASN A 88 -3.71 -8.76 -0.72
C ASN A 88 -3.01 -8.40 0.61
N THR A 89 -3.60 -8.81 1.74
CA THR A 89 -2.95 -8.69 3.05
C THR A 89 -1.55 -9.29 3.03
N GLY A 90 -0.58 -8.60 3.60
CA GLY A 90 0.81 -9.04 3.64
C GLY A 90 1.81 -7.90 3.80
N THR A 91 3.07 -8.27 3.91
CA THR A 91 4.19 -7.32 3.91
C THR A 91 5.01 -7.54 2.65
N TYR A 92 5.23 -6.47 1.91
CA TYR A 92 5.86 -6.48 0.59
C TYR A 92 7.11 -5.61 0.58
N THR A 93 8.07 -6.01 -0.23
CA THR A 93 9.17 -5.17 -0.68
C THR A 93 9.32 -5.31 -2.19
N PHE A 94 10.02 -4.40 -2.84
CA PHE A 94 10.34 -4.53 -4.25
C PHE A 94 11.71 -3.93 -4.56
N THR A 95 12.30 -4.40 -5.66
CA THR A 95 13.48 -3.80 -6.29
C THR A 95 13.12 -3.26 -7.66
N VAL A 96 13.92 -2.32 -8.16
CA VAL A 96 13.77 -1.71 -9.49
C VAL A 96 15.05 -1.97 -10.27
N THR A 97 14.92 -2.54 -11.47
CA THR A 97 16.02 -2.70 -12.42
C THR A 97 15.77 -1.80 -13.63
N ASN A 98 16.69 -0.91 -13.94
CA ASN A 98 16.59 -0.04 -15.10
C ASN A 98 17.04 -0.74 -16.40
N THR A 99 16.91 -0.06 -17.53
CA THR A 99 17.29 -0.57 -18.86
C THR A 99 18.78 -0.84 -19.01
N ASP A 100 19.62 -0.22 -18.17
CA ASP A 100 21.07 -0.43 -18.14
C ASP A 100 21.48 -1.64 -17.29
N GLY A 101 20.50 -2.35 -16.69
CA GLY A 101 20.72 -3.51 -15.82
C GLY A 101 21.09 -3.18 -14.38
N CYS A 102 21.08 -1.91 -13.97
CA CYS A 102 21.34 -1.52 -12.58
C CYS A 102 20.10 -1.77 -11.72
N THR A 103 20.29 -2.54 -10.64
CA THR A 103 19.21 -2.91 -9.70
C THR A 103 19.35 -2.16 -8.38
N SER A 104 18.24 -1.62 -7.87
CA SER A 104 18.18 -0.94 -6.57
C SER A 104 18.36 -1.91 -5.40
N SER A 105 18.64 -1.37 -4.21
CA SER A 105 18.31 -2.06 -2.96
C SER A 105 16.79 -2.30 -2.86
N ALA A 106 16.36 -3.20 -1.97
CA ALA A 106 14.94 -3.40 -1.69
C ALA A 106 14.31 -2.14 -1.07
N SER A 107 13.04 -1.92 -1.35
CA SER A 107 12.24 -0.87 -0.70
C SER A 107 12.11 -1.13 0.80
N SER A 108 11.67 -0.12 1.56
CA SER A 108 11.12 -0.33 2.90
C SER A 108 9.92 -1.28 2.85
N ASN A 109 9.59 -1.88 4.00
CA ASN A 109 8.41 -2.73 4.14
C ASN A 109 7.12 -1.95 3.85
N ILE A 110 6.27 -2.54 3.01
CA ILE A 110 4.96 -2.04 2.62
C ILE A 110 3.93 -3.00 3.21
N VAL A 111 3.17 -2.54 4.22
CA VAL A 111 2.22 -3.38 4.94
C VAL A 111 0.80 -3.13 4.42
N VAL A 112 0.16 -4.17 3.92
CA VAL A 112 -1.27 -4.21 3.62
C VAL A 112 -1.93 -5.04 4.72
N ASN A 113 -2.81 -4.41 5.49
CA ASN A 113 -3.50 -5.05 6.62
C ASN A 113 -4.55 -6.07 6.14
N ALA A 114 -5.01 -6.91 7.05
CA ALA A 114 -6.16 -7.77 6.78
C ALA A 114 -7.43 -6.93 6.54
N GLN A 115 -8.34 -7.44 5.71
CA GLN A 115 -9.64 -6.84 5.50
C GLN A 115 -10.41 -6.80 6.84
N PRO A 116 -10.98 -5.63 7.23
CA PRO A 116 -11.87 -5.57 8.38
C PRO A 116 -13.06 -6.52 8.22
N VAL A 117 -13.43 -7.18 9.30
CA VAL A 117 -14.59 -8.09 9.32
C VAL A 117 -15.87 -7.28 9.54
N THR A 118 -16.86 -7.48 8.69
CA THR A 118 -18.19 -6.91 8.90
C THR A 118 -18.82 -7.59 10.12
N PRO A 119 -19.35 -6.83 11.11
CA PRO A 119 -20.06 -7.42 12.23
C PRO A 119 -21.28 -8.23 11.74
N SER A 120 -21.63 -9.28 12.48
CA SER A 120 -22.90 -9.99 12.25
C SER A 120 -24.08 -9.10 12.60
N ALA A 121 -25.23 -9.31 11.94
CA ALA A 121 -26.46 -8.61 12.27
C ALA A 121 -26.81 -8.86 13.75
N PRO A 122 -27.10 -7.82 14.53
CA PRO A 122 -27.45 -7.98 15.93
C PRO A 122 -28.83 -8.61 16.07
N THR A 123 -29.05 -9.32 17.19
CA THR A 123 -30.35 -9.91 17.57
C THR A 123 -30.82 -9.34 18.90
N ALA A 124 -32.14 -9.22 19.05
CA ALA A 124 -32.75 -8.86 20.32
C ALA A 124 -32.87 -10.09 21.21
N GLY A 125 -32.42 -9.95 22.44
CA GLY A 125 -32.64 -10.95 23.48
C GLY A 125 -34.00 -10.74 24.20
N SER A 126 -34.00 -10.86 25.52
CA SER A 126 -35.20 -10.76 26.32
C SER A 126 -35.89 -9.40 26.21
N VAL A 127 -37.22 -9.42 25.98
CA VAL A 127 -38.04 -8.22 25.91
C VAL A 127 -38.90 -8.08 27.17
N THR A 128 -38.79 -6.96 27.86
CA THR A 128 -39.64 -6.60 28.99
C THR A 128 -40.68 -5.60 28.50
N GLN A 129 -41.96 -5.96 28.67
CA GLN A 129 -43.08 -5.12 28.20
C GLN A 129 -43.38 -3.98 29.22
N PRO A 130 -43.93 -2.86 28.77
CA PRO A 130 -44.46 -1.84 29.64
C PRO A 130 -45.50 -2.38 30.60
N THR A 131 -45.65 -1.73 31.77
CA THR A 131 -46.68 -2.07 32.79
C THR A 131 -47.55 -0.85 33.07
N CYS A 132 -48.58 -1.01 33.87
CA CYS A 132 -49.41 0.13 34.32
C CYS A 132 -48.62 1.23 35.05
N ALA A 133 -47.48 0.86 35.66
CA ALA A 133 -46.64 1.78 36.41
C ALA A 133 -45.43 2.32 35.59
N VAL A 134 -45.03 1.62 34.51
CA VAL A 134 -43.85 1.94 33.68
C VAL A 134 -44.27 2.01 32.23
N ALA A 135 -44.19 3.19 31.66
CA ALA A 135 -44.66 3.48 30.28
C ALA A 135 -43.68 3.02 29.18
N THR A 136 -42.48 2.62 29.53
CA THR A 136 -41.46 2.16 28.57
C THR A 136 -41.24 0.65 28.66
N GLY A 137 -40.91 0.02 27.54
CA GLY A 137 -40.38 -1.33 27.50
C GLY A 137 -38.85 -1.32 27.41
N SER A 138 -38.26 -2.50 27.55
CA SER A 138 -36.85 -2.67 27.36
C SER A 138 -36.55 -4.03 26.69
N PHE A 139 -35.41 -4.12 26.05
CA PHE A 139 -34.85 -5.39 25.52
C PHE A 139 -33.35 -5.38 25.62
N THR A 140 -32.75 -6.53 25.54
CA THR A 140 -31.29 -6.66 25.51
C THR A 140 -30.80 -6.86 24.06
N ILE A 141 -29.60 -6.43 23.77
CA ILE A 141 -28.89 -6.76 22.53
C ILE A 141 -28.02 -7.98 22.82
N ASP A 142 -28.28 -9.08 22.12
CA ASP A 142 -27.45 -10.27 22.24
C ASP A 142 -26.02 -10.01 21.73
N SER A 143 -25.04 -10.51 22.45
CA SER A 143 -23.62 -10.28 22.13
C SER A 143 -23.25 -8.79 22.00
N TYR A 144 -23.86 -7.92 22.84
CA TYR A 144 -23.56 -6.50 22.86
C TYR A 144 -22.06 -6.23 22.99
N ASN A 145 -21.57 -5.29 22.18
CA ASN A 145 -20.19 -4.81 22.24
C ASN A 145 -20.20 -3.28 22.29
N SER A 146 -19.74 -2.70 23.39
CA SER A 146 -19.71 -1.25 23.60
C SER A 146 -18.83 -0.48 22.63
N ALA A 147 -17.95 -1.15 21.88
CA ALA A 147 -17.14 -0.54 20.82
C ALA A 147 -17.91 -0.36 19.50
N ASN A 148 -19.08 -1.00 19.36
CA ASN A 148 -19.93 -0.88 18.18
C ASN A 148 -20.93 0.26 18.34
N THR A 149 -21.38 0.81 17.21
CA THR A 149 -22.50 1.75 17.14
C THR A 149 -23.73 1.00 16.70
N TYR A 150 -24.84 1.16 17.44
CA TYR A 150 -26.13 0.56 17.12
C TYR A 150 -27.10 1.64 16.64
N THR A 151 -27.71 1.42 15.48
CA THR A 151 -28.64 2.36 14.86
C THR A 151 -30.05 1.77 14.89
N PHE A 152 -31.02 2.52 15.41
CA PHE A 152 -32.43 2.10 15.54
C PHE A 152 -33.33 2.77 14.51
N SER A 153 -34.31 2.04 14.02
CA SER A 153 -35.41 2.54 13.20
C SER A 153 -36.73 2.03 13.72
N PRO A 154 -37.66 2.93 14.09
CA PRO A 154 -37.52 4.38 14.20
C PRO A 154 -36.50 4.79 15.27
N THR A 155 -35.96 5.99 15.17
CA THR A 155 -35.05 6.56 16.18
C THR A 155 -35.79 6.81 17.51
N GLY A 156 -35.05 6.76 18.63
CA GLY A 156 -35.62 7.03 19.96
C GLY A 156 -35.13 6.08 21.05
N PRO A 157 -34.92 4.77 20.77
CA PRO A 157 -34.33 3.88 21.77
C PRO A 157 -32.96 4.34 22.26
N ILE A 158 -32.69 4.10 23.54
CA ILE A 158 -31.41 4.42 24.20
C ILE A 158 -30.78 3.11 24.67
N VAL A 159 -29.53 2.88 24.32
CA VAL A 159 -28.73 1.74 24.77
C VAL A 159 -27.89 2.18 25.96
N ASP A 160 -27.91 1.42 27.03
CA ASP A 160 -26.99 1.61 28.15
C ASP A 160 -25.64 0.92 27.93
N GLY A 161 -24.69 1.10 28.85
CA GLY A 161 -23.36 0.49 28.78
C GLY A 161 -23.31 -1.05 28.88
N SER A 162 -24.47 -1.69 29.22
CA SER A 162 -24.60 -3.16 29.33
C SER A 162 -25.38 -3.79 28.17
N GLY A 163 -25.86 -2.97 27.21
CA GLY A 163 -26.62 -3.42 26.04
C GLY A 163 -28.10 -3.58 26.31
N VAL A 164 -28.61 -2.98 27.40
CA VAL A 164 -30.07 -2.85 27.63
C VAL A 164 -30.58 -1.62 26.88
N VAL A 165 -31.60 -1.84 26.07
CA VAL A 165 -32.26 -0.81 25.28
C VAL A 165 -33.58 -0.43 25.93
N THR A 166 -33.77 0.85 26.20
CA THR A 166 -35.06 1.40 26.64
C THR A 166 -35.78 2.01 25.44
N ALA A 167 -37.04 1.64 25.24
CA ALA A 167 -37.84 2.02 24.08
C ALA A 167 -39.26 2.42 24.48
N ALA A 168 -39.89 3.32 23.72
CA ALA A 168 -41.28 3.75 23.95
C ALA A 168 -42.26 2.63 23.64
N ALA A 169 -43.39 2.62 24.36
CA ALA A 169 -44.47 1.68 24.12
C ALA A 169 -45.15 1.90 22.76
N GLY A 170 -45.72 0.84 22.20
CA GLY A 170 -46.54 0.87 20.99
C GLY A 170 -45.77 1.02 19.67
N ALA A 171 -44.45 0.93 19.67
CA ALA A 171 -43.63 0.97 18.45
C ALA A 171 -42.90 -0.36 18.20
N THR A 172 -42.66 -0.66 16.95
CA THR A 172 -41.79 -1.77 16.50
C THR A 172 -40.45 -1.18 16.06
N TYR A 173 -39.38 -1.69 16.60
CA TYR A 173 -38.03 -1.23 16.29
C TYR A 173 -37.23 -2.30 15.57
N THR A 174 -36.41 -1.85 14.62
CA THR A 174 -35.31 -2.62 14.05
C THR A 174 -34.00 -1.94 14.40
N PHE A 175 -32.88 -2.68 14.40
CA PHE A 175 -31.57 -2.09 14.65
C PHE A 175 -30.46 -2.83 13.88
N THR A 176 -29.39 -2.09 13.60
CA THR A 176 -28.19 -2.56 12.89
C THR A 176 -26.94 -2.13 13.65
#